data_15dabe6bc5056bab6d3df134e0455299
#
_entry.id   15dabe6bc5056bab6d3df134e0455299
#
_cell.length_a   1.000
_cell.length_b   1.000
_cell.length_c   1.000
_cell.angle_alpha   90.00
_cell.angle_beta   90.00
_cell.angle_gamma   90.00
#
_symmetry.space_group_name_H-M   'P 1'
#
loop_
_entity.id
_entity.type
_entity.pdbx_description
1 polymer ?
#
loop_
_entity_poly.entity_id
_entity_poly.type
_entity_poly.pdbx_seq_one_letter_code
_entity_poly.pdbx_strand_id
1 'polypeptide(L)'
;MNPALDPLAAQLLLRAYARATNMLIAGRSFATDDPTLAALLRAFGAHVRPLSDAEGTPASPPVVFSLEEDATPTPGAITVLAPGGVFRAIIAPDGRTITGPDGRTITGPGNEGRIEWARAHMPVTEAAARALAPLVAGRSVGLSLVLEPKTAALALMLAEAGANVSVFGWASETREDVAARLRDAGIPVFADSAASREREWELAREFLSQRSEFLLDDGSHLIRLAHDTDACPGVLDALVGAAEETTSGLRPLRSFDLRIPVMASNDARSKTLFDNAYGTGQSCWTTILDLIDPRGVGAPVAGMSVVVIGYGDVGRGCARFGAALGARVTVVE
;
A
#
# COMPACT_ATOMS: atom_id res chain seq x y z
N MET A 1 17.44 -7.41 32.60
CA MET A 1 16.58 -7.85 31.47
C MET A 1 15.17 -7.35 31.76
N ASN A 2 14.61 -6.53 30.91
CA ASN A 2 13.20 -6.18 31.02
C ASN A 2 12.34 -7.44 30.86
N PRO A 3 11.18 -7.54 31.53
CA PRO A 3 10.27 -8.66 31.32
C PRO A 3 9.81 -8.63 29.85
N ALA A 4 9.59 -9.82 29.26
CA ALA A 4 9.06 -9.94 27.92
C ALA A 4 7.71 -9.21 27.82
N LEU A 5 7.44 -8.60 26.67
CA LEU A 5 6.14 -7.96 26.40
C LEU A 5 5.02 -9.00 26.50
N ASP A 6 3.88 -8.56 27.00
CA ASP A 6 2.67 -9.36 26.81
C ASP A 6 2.23 -9.33 25.32
N PRO A 7 1.45 -10.33 24.88
CA PRO A 7 1.04 -10.42 23.47
C PRO A 7 0.27 -9.21 22.95
N LEU A 8 -0.49 -8.52 23.80
CA LEU A 8 -1.23 -7.34 23.44
C LEU A 8 -0.32 -6.14 23.20
N ALA A 9 0.68 -5.93 24.07
CA ALA A 9 1.66 -4.87 23.89
C ALA A 9 2.45 -5.07 22.59
N ALA A 10 2.88 -6.30 22.29
CA ALA A 10 3.56 -6.63 21.03
C ALA A 10 2.65 -6.35 19.80
N GLN A 11 1.36 -6.71 19.87
CA GLN A 11 0.36 -6.43 18.84
C GLN A 11 0.19 -4.92 18.62
N LEU A 12 0.09 -4.13 19.68
CA LEU A 12 -0.06 -2.68 19.62
C LEU A 12 1.15 -2.00 18.96
N LEU A 13 2.37 -2.45 19.29
CA LEU A 13 3.59 -1.93 18.66
C LEU A 13 3.66 -2.25 17.17
N LEU A 14 3.32 -3.48 16.77
CA LEU A 14 3.26 -3.88 15.38
C LEU A 14 2.26 -3.03 14.60
N ARG A 15 1.08 -2.82 15.18
CA ARG A 15 0.01 -1.99 14.62
C ARG A 15 0.45 -0.53 14.48
N ALA A 16 1.08 0.05 15.52
CA ALA A 16 1.59 1.42 15.49
C ALA A 16 2.61 1.61 14.35
N TYR A 17 3.55 0.66 14.21
CA TYR A 17 4.49 0.65 13.10
C TYR A 17 3.80 0.59 11.74
N ALA A 18 2.89 -0.36 11.54
CA ALA A 18 2.21 -0.55 10.26
C ALA A 18 1.39 0.69 9.86
N ARG A 19 0.65 1.28 10.82
CA ARG A 19 -0.15 2.51 10.59
C ARG A 19 0.71 3.72 10.23
N ALA A 20 1.82 3.91 10.94
CA ALA A 20 2.65 5.08 10.77
C ALA A 20 3.45 5.04 9.47
N THR A 21 3.96 3.87 9.10
CA THR A 21 4.88 3.72 7.97
C THR A 21 4.20 3.26 6.69
N ASN A 22 3.02 2.64 6.80
CA ASN A 22 2.36 1.90 5.70
C ASN A 22 3.31 0.90 5.02
N MET A 23 4.22 0.30 5.79
CA MET A 23 5.22 -0.62 5.27
C MET A 23 4.83 -2.07 5.53
N LEU A 24 5.16 -2.92 4.58
CA LEU A 24 5.02 -4.36 4.72
C LEU A 24 6.02 -4.88 5.75
N ILE A 25 5.57 -5.81 6.61
CA ILE A 25 6.40 -6.48 7.61
C ILE A 25 7.12 -7.67 7.00
N ALA A 26 6.42 -8.46 6.18
CA ALA A 26 6.99 -9.63 5.52
C ALA A 26 8.21 -9.28 4.65
N GLY A 27 9.25 -10.09 4.75
CA GLY A 27 10.50 -9.93 4.00
C GLY A 27 11.41 -8.81 4.49
N ARG A 28 10.99 -8.00 5.48
CA ARG A 28 11.77 -6.90 6.04
C ARG A 28 12.62 -7.38 7.23
N SER A 29 13.77 -6.74 7.41
CA SER A 29 14.65 -6.98 8.56
C SER A 29 14.22 -6.15 9.76
N PHE A 30 14.03 -6.81 10.88
CA PHE A 30 13.72 -6.22 12.17
C PHE A 30 14.76 -6.62 13.21
N ALA A 31 15.03 -5.74 14.18
CA ALA A 31 15.88 -6.04 15.31
C ALA A 31 15.12 -5.77 16.60
N THR A 32 15.10 -6.77 17.48
CA THR A 32 14.54 -6.71 18.83
C THR A 32 15.06 -7.85 19.66
N ASP A 33 15.29 -7.61 20.97
CA ASP A 33 15.63 -8.65 21.93
C ASP A 33 14.39 -9.18 22.71
N ASP A 34 13.20 -8.59 22.43
CA ASP A 34 11.96 -9.07 23.03
C ASP A 34 11.44 -10.34 22.33
N PRO A 35 11.30 -11.48 23.05
CA PRO A 35 10.92 -12.75 22.44
C PRO A 35 9.48 -12.78 21.93
N THR A 36 8.55 -12.08 22.56
CA THR A 36 7.14 -12.03 22.17
C THR A 36 6.97 -11.25 20.87
N LEU A 37 7.58 -10.08 20.79
CA LEU A 37 7.57 -9.27 19.57
C LEU A 37 8.32 -9.97 18.44
N ALA A 38 9.45 -10.61 18.71
CA ALA A 38 10.21 -11.38 17.74
C ALA A 38 9.39 -12.54 17.14
N ALA A 39 8.65 -13.26 18.00
CA ALA A 39 7.77 -14.35 17.56
C ALA A 39 6.65 -13.82 16.65
N LEU A 40 6.00 -12.72 17.04
CA LEU A 40 4.93 -12.09 16.26
C LEU A 40 5.44 -11.59 14.89
N LEU A 41 6.57 -10.89 14.85
CA LEU A 41 7.20 -10.41 13.62
C LEU A 41 7.54 -11.56 12.67
N ARG A 42 8.11 -12.66 13.18
CA ARG A 42 8.40 -13.87 12.37
C ARG A 42 7.12 -14.50 11.82
N ALA A 43 6.05 -14.54 12.61
CA ALA A 43 4.75 -15.06 12.16
C ALA A 43 4.15 -14.21 11.02
N PHE A 44 4.46 -12.90 10.99
CA PHE A 44 4.15 -12.00 9.88
C PHE A 44 5.14 -12.10 8.70
N GLY A 45 6.14 -12.96 8.77
CA GLY A 45 7.09 -13.20 7.68
C GLY A 45 8.32 -12.30 7.68
N ALA A 46 8.61 -11.63 8.79
CA ALA A 46 9.81 -10.81 8.94
C ALA A 46 11.09 -11.63 9.18
N HIS A 47 12.22 -11.05 8.82
CA HIS A 47 13.55 -11.49 9.27
C HIS A 47 13.88 -10.78 10.57
N VAL A 48 13.98 -11.52 11.68
CA VAL A 48 14.21 -10.94 13.00
C VAL A 48 15.58 -11.35 13.55
N ARG A 49 16.35 -10.33 13.97
CA ARG A 49 17.69 -10.45 14.54
C ARG A 49 17.75 -9.83 15.94
N PRO A 50 18.76 -10.16 16.77
CA PRO A 50 19.07 -9.42 17.98
C PRO A 50 19.41 -7.96 17.70
N LEU A 51 19.24 -7.09 18.68
CA LEU A 51 19.61 -5.65 18.55
C LEU A 51 21.10 -5.46 18.24
N SER A 52 21.98 -6.35 18.75
CA SER A 52 23.43 -6.32 18.47
C SER A 52 23.76 -6.47 16.98
N ASP A 53 22.87 -7.08 16.21
CA ASP A 53 23.07 -7.44 14.80
C ASP A 53 22.18 -6.60 13.86
N ALA A 54 21.79 -5.41 14.31
CA ALA A 54 20.93 -4.50 13.56
C ALA A 54 21.68 -3.85 12.39
N GLU A 55 21.86 -4.60 11.31
CA GLU A 55 22.48 -4.12 10.06
C GLU A 55 21.46 -4.01 8.93
N GLY A 56 21.70 -3.07 8.03
CA GLY A 56 20.89 -2.88 6.82
C GLY A 56 21.63 -2.07 5.78
N THR A 57 21.00 -1.86 4.63
CA THR A 57 21.49 -0.99 3.58
C THR A 57 20.70 0.32 3.54
N PRO A 58 21.25 1.41 2.99
CA PRO A 58 20.46 2.65 2.82
C PRO A 58 19.16 2.44 2.02
N ALA A 59 19.16 1.50 1.05
CA ALA A 59 17.98 1.15 0.26
C ALA A 59 16.97 0.27 1.02
N SER A 60 17.41 -0.42 2.07
CA SER A 60 16.57 -1.26 2.93
C SER A 60 17.06 -1.16 4.39
N PRO A 61 16.77 -0.04 5.07
CA PRO A 61 17.17 0.15 6.45
C PRO A 61 16.46 -0.88 7.34
N PRO A 62 17.14 -1.41 8.37
CA PRO A 62 16.49 -2.27 9.35
C PRO A 62 15.48 -1.47 10.16
N VAL A 63 14.49 -2.17 10.72
CA VAL A 63 13.57 -1.59 11.70
C VAL A 63 13.98 -2.07 13.09
N VAL A 64 14.28 -1.15 13.98
CA VAL A 64 14.74 -1.43 15.34
C VAL A 64 13.62 -1.09 16.32
N PHE A 65 13.21 -2.05 17.15
CA PHE A 65 12.33 -1.81 18.27
C PHE A 65 13.16 -1.64 19.54
N SER A 66 13.19 -0.42 20.04
CA SER A 66 13.93 -0.05 21.25
C SER A 66 12.97 0.13 22.43
N LEU A 67 13.07 -0.75 23.42
CA LEU A 67 12.13 -0.86 24.55
C LEU A 67 12.69 -0.27 25.86
N GLU A 68 13.90 0.27 25.84
CA GLU A 68 14.56 0.88 26.99
C GLU A 68 14.05 2.31 27.24
N GLU A 69 14.04 2.74 28.51
CA GLU A 69 13.56 4.09 28.91
C GLU A 69 14.41 5.21 28.29
N ASP A 70 15.72 5.04 28.22
CA ASP A 70 16.69 6.00 27.72
C ASP A 70 17.09 5.73 26.26
N ALA A 71 16.23 5.00 25.53
CA ALA A 71 16.51 4.61 24.16
C ALA A 71 16.72 5.81 23.23
N THR A 72 17.82 5.77 22.50
CA THR A 72 18.14 6.74 21.43
C THR A 72 17.90 6.10 20.06
N PRO A 73 17.57 6.90 19.03
CA PRO A 73 17.43 6.38 17.69
C PRO A 73 18.70 5.71 17.19
N THR A 74 18.56 4.54 16.54
CA THR A 74 19.68 3.84 15.91
C THR A 74 20.02 4.50 14.59
N PRO A 75 21.25 5.03 14.39
CA PRO A 75 21.65 5.65 13.13
C PRO A 75 21.47 4.71 11.92
N GLY A 76 20.89 5.21 10.84
CA GLY A 76 20.69 4.45 9.61
C GLY A 76 19.55 3.41 9.68
N ALA A 77 18.82 3.33 10.80
CA ALA A 77 17.67 2.46 10.97
C ALA A 77 16.36 3.24 11.14
N ILE A 78 15.24 2.61 10.81
CA ILE A 78 13.93 3.09 11.27
C ILE A 78 13.79 2.63 12.72
N THR A 79 13.77 3.57 13.67
CA THR A 79 13.69 3.22 15.09
C THR A 79 12.27 3.43 15.63
N VAL A 80 11.69 2.38 16.18
CA VAL A 80 10.44 2.42 16.96
C VAL A 80 10.80 2.56 18.42
N LEU A 81 10.57 3.73 19.00
CA LEU A 81 10.79 3.99 20.41
C LEU A 81 9.55 3.59 21.19
N ALA A 82 9.69 2.64 22.10
CA ALA A 82 8.59 2.09 22.87
C ALA A 82 9.03 1.66 24.28
N PRO A 83 9.45 2.61 25.13
CA PRO A 83 9.91 2.33 26.49
C PRO A 83 8.85 1.55 27.27
N GLY A 84 9.29 0.47 27.95
CA GLY A 84 8.39 -0.43 28.68
C GLY A 84 7.28 -1.06 27.84
N GLY A 85 7.40 -1.08 26.49
CA GLY A 85 6.38 -1.61 25.59
C GLY A 85 5.29 -0.60 25.20
N VAL A 86 5.40 0.67 25.60
CA VAL A 86 4.45 1.72 25.26
C VAL A 86 4.98 2.52 24.06
N PHE A 87 4.22 2.55 22.98
CA PHE A 87 4.60 3.29 21.78
C PHE A 87 4.80 4.79 22.08
N ARG A 88 5.95 5.33 21.68
CA ARG A 88 6.32 6.72 21.87
C ARG A 88 6.53 7.47 20.55
N ALA A 89 7.35 6.93 19.66
CA ALA A 89 7.65 7.57 18.38
C ALA A 89 8.24 6.59 17.38
N ILE A 90 8.21 6.94 16.10
CA ILE A 90 8.99 6.31 15.04
C ILE A 90 9.91 7.37 14.44
N ILE A 91 11.19 7.05 14.38
CA ILE A 91 12.25 7.91 13.87
C ILE A 91 12.79 7.31 12.56
N ALA A 92 12.90 8.13 11.53
CA ALA A 92 13.49 7.75 10.25
C ALA A 92 15.01 7.57 10.35
N PRO A 93 15.66 6.91 9.37
CA PRO A 93 17.11 6.72 9.34
C PRO A 93 17.93 8.03 9.38
N ASP A 94 17.36 9.13 8.93
CA ASP A 94 17.96 10.47 8.95
C ASP A 94 17.70 11.26 10.24
N GLY A 95 17.07 10.63 11.23
CA GLY A 95 16.76 11.22 12.53
C GLY A 95 15.44 12.02 12.60
N ARG A 96 14.72 12.19 11.49
CA ARG A 96 13.42 12.87 11.51
C ARG A 96 12.36 11.99 12.17
N THR A 97 11.49 12.60 12.96
CA THR A 97 10.34 11.89 13.54
C THR A 97 9.29 11.62 12.46
N ILE A 98 8.97 10.34 12.24
CA ILE A 98 7.90 9.92 11.32
C ILE A 98 6.54 10.05 12.01
N THR A 99 6.43 9.59 13.26
CA THR A 99 5.20 9.64 14.05
C THR A 99 5.54 9.87 15.51
N GLY A 100 4.80 10.79 16.15
CA GLY A 100 4.87 11.06 17.58
C GLY A 100 3.80 10.31 18.39
N PRO A 101 3.72 10.59 19.71
CA PRO A 101 2.79 9.90 20.63
C PRO A 101 1.31 10.09 20.30
N ASP A 102 0.96 11.15 19.57
CA ASP A 102 -0.40 11.45 19.11
C ASP A 102 -0.84 10.64 17.88
N GLY A 103 0.04 9.75 17.38
CA GLY A 103 -0.20 8.94 16.21
C GLY A 103 -0.26 9.72 14.89
N ARG A 104 0.04 11.03 14.91
CA ARG A 104 0.09 11.85 13.69
C ARG A 104 1.42 11.67 13.00
N THR A 105 1.38 11.34 11.72
CA THR A 105 2.60 11.21 10.91
C THR A 105 3.20 12.60 10.65
N ILE A 106 4.42 12.84 11.12
CA ILE A 106 5.14 14.10 10.96
C ILE A 106 6.21 13.90 9.87
N THR A 107 5.77 13.71 8.64
CA THR A 107 6.68 13.73 7.49
C THR A 107 6.31 14.92 6.61
N GLY A 108 6.85 16.10 6.95
CA GLY A 108 6.64 17.36 6.21
C GLY A 108 5.25 18.00 6.40
N PRO A 109 5.05 19.23 5.89
CA PRO A 109 3.75 19.87 5.90
C PRO A 109 2.79 19.14 4.94
N GLY A 110 1.71 18.57 5.48
CA GLY A 110 0.64 17.95 4.69
C GLY A 110 1.04 16.60 4.06
N ASN A 111 0.45 16.32 2.88
CA ASN A 111 0.58 15.03 2.19
C ASN A 111 1.86 14.84 1.38
N GLU A 112 2.63 15.90 1.14
CA GLU A 112 3.91 15.80 0.44
C GLU A 112 4.81 14.78 1.09
N GLY A 113 4.95 14.82 2.42
CA GLY A 113 5.76 13.87 3.15
C GLY A 113 5.34 12.41 3.01
N ARG A 114 4.03 12.13 2.85
CA ARG A 114 3.55 10.76 2.63
C ARG A 114 3.87 10.25 1.25
N ILE A 115 3.75 11.10 0.23
CA ILE A 115 4.09 10.74 -1.15
C ILE A 115 5.61 10.56 -1.28
N GLU A 116 6.41 11.44 -0.69
CA GLU A 116 7.87 11.31 -0.63
C GLU A 116 8.29 10.04 0.12
N TRP A 117 7.64 9.75 1.24
CA TRP A 117 7.87 8.51 1.99
C TRP A 117 7.55 7.27 1.14
N ALA A 118 6.39 7.26 0.47
CA ALA A 118 6.02 6.17 -0.43
C ALA A 118 7.06 5.99 -1.54
N ARG A 119 7.44 7.09 -2.21
CA ARG A 119 8.45 7.09 -3.28
C ARG A 119 9.79 6.54 -2.80
N ALA A 120 10.27 6.97 -1.64
CA ALA A 120 11.55 6.49 -1.06
C ALA A 120 11.55 4.98 -0.79
N HIS A 121 10.36 4.37 -0.66
CA HIS A 121 10.18 2.93 -0.43
C HIS A 121 9.71 2.16 -1.67
N MET A 122 9.78 2.79 -2.86
CA MET A 122 9.45 2.20 -4.16
C MET A 122 10.66 2.21 -5.13
N PRO A 123 11.86 1.75 -4.72
CA PRO A 123 13.08 1.88 -5.53
C PRO A 123 13.01 1.10 -6.84
N VAL A 124 12.28 -0.03 -6.86
CA VAL A 124 12.08 -0.83 -8.07
C VAL A 124 11.19 -0.10 -9.07
N THR A 125 10.11 0.52 -8.60
CA THR A 125 9.21 1.33 -9.44
C THR A 125 9.94 2.54 -10.02
N GLU A 126 10.76 3.21 -9.20
CA GLU A 126 11.56 4.34 -9.67
C GLU A 126 12.60 3.93 -10.71
N ALA A 127 13.28 2.80 -10.51
CA ALA A 127 14.21 2.25 -11.50
C ALA A 127 13.50 1.86 -12.80
N ALA A 128 12.29 1.26 -12.70
CA ALA A 128 11.47 0.91 -13.85
C ALA A 128 11.01 2.16 -14.61
N ALA A 129 10.52 3.20 -13.93
CA ALA A 129 10.10 4.45 -14.57
C ALA A 129 11.25 5.10 -15.34
N ARG A 130 12.46 5.14 -14.75
CA ARG A 130 13.67 5.62 -15.44
C ARG A 130 14.04 4.79 -16.67
N ALA A 131 13.93 3.47 -16.57
CA ALA A 131 14.24 2.57 -17.70
C ALA A 131 13.19 2.70 -18.82
N LEU A 132 11.95 3.00 -18.49
CA LEU A 132 10.86 3.21 -19.44
C LEU A 132 10.86 4.60 -20.07
N ALA A 133 11.60 5.59 -19.56
CA ALA A 133 11.60 6.96 -20.04
C ALA A 133 11.72 7.09 -21.58
N PRO A 134 12.64 6.35 -22.28
CA PRO A 134 12.72 6.42 -23.74
C PRO A 134 11.48 5.92 -24.48
N LEU A 135 10.65 5.11 -23.83
CA LEU A 135 9.47 4.48 -24.41
C LEU A 135 8.19 5.26 -24.11
N VAL A 136 8.14 5.95 -22.96
CA VAL A 136 6.94 6.66 -22.48
C VAL A 136 7.01 8.16 -22.70
N ALA A 137 8.17 8.72 -23.03
CA ALA A 137 8.31 10.14 -23.31
C ALA A 137 7.39 10.60 -24.45
N GLY A 138 6.53 11.59 -24.16
CA GLY A 138 5.52 12.10 -25.08
C GLY A 138 4.29 11.22 -25.26
N ARG A 139 4.26 10.02 -24.66
CA ARG A 139 3.10 9.12 -24.70
C ARG A 139 2.09 9.48 -23.61
N SER A 140 0.82 9.20 -23.87
CA SER A 140 -0.25 9.41 -22.90
C SER A 140 -0.54 8.12 -22.11
N VAL A 141 -0.50 8.24 -20.77
CA VAL A 141 -0.71 7.15 -19.82
C VAL A 141 -1.84 7.50 -18.86
N GLY A 142 -2.91 6.73 -18.89
CA GLY A 142 -4.01 6.83 -17.95
C GLY A 142 -3.82 5.86 -16.77
N LEU A 143 -4.02 6.34 -15.56
CA LEU A 143 -3.99 5.53 -14.34
C LEU A 143 -5.38 5.53 -13.69
N SER A 144 -6.01 4.38 -13.61
CA SER A 144 -7.27 4.12 -12.90
C SER A 144 -6.99 3.16 -11.75
N LEU A 145 -6.47 3.69 -10.68
CA LEU A 145 -5.99 2.94 -9.50
C LEU A 145 -6.48 3.63 -8.23
N VAL A 146 -6.47 2.91 -7.10
CA VAL A 146 -6.73 3.51 -5.79
C VAL A 146 -5.86 4.77 -5.60
N LEU A 147 -6.50 5.93 -5.44
CA LEU A 147 -5.81 7.22 -5.39
C LEU A 147 -5.26 7.49 -3.98
N GLU A 148 -4.07 6.96 -3.74
CA GLU A 148 -3.32 7.01 -2.49
C GLU A 148 -1.85 7.42 -2.72
N PRO A 149 -1.02 7.63 -1.69
CA PRO A 149 0.35 8.13 -1.86
C PRO A 149 1.24 7.32 -2.81
N LYS A 150 1.09 5.99 -2.89
CA LYS A 150 1.89 5.15 -3.80
C LYS A 150 1.49 5.37 -5.26
N THR A 151 0.19 5.48 -5.54
CA THR A 151 -0.33 5.83 -6.87
C THR A 151 0.14 7.21 -7.31
N ALA A 152 0.12 8.18 -6.38
CA ALA A 152 0.66 9.52 -6.68
C ALA A 152 2.15 9.48 -6.98
N ALA A 153 2.95 8.73 -6.21
CA ALA A 153 4.36 8.54 -6.48
C ALA A 153 4.60 7.93 -7.87
N LEU A 154 3.84 6.91 -8.26
CA LEU A 154 3.89 6.31 -9.60
C LEU A 154 3.56 7.33 -10.70
N ALA A 155 2.47 8.10 -10.53
CA ALA A 155 2.05 9.12 -11.49
C ALA A 155 3.14 10.19 -11.69
N LEU A 156 3.75 10.66 -10.59
CA LEU A 156 4.83 11.64 -10.64
C LEU A 156 6.09 11.07 -11.31
N MET A 157 6.48 9.83 -11.00
CA MET A 157 7.63 9.17 -11.63
C MET A 157 7.44 8.99 -13.15
N LEU A 158 6.23 8.65 -13.60
CA LEU A 158 5.92 8.53 -15.02
C LEU A 158 5.92 9.90 -15.72
N ALA A 159 5.38 10.93 -15.07
CA ALA A 159 5.43 12.31 -15.58
C ALA A 159 6.87 12.83 -15.68
N GLU A 160 7.71 12.57 -14.68
CA GLU A 160 9.15 12.88 -14.70
C GLU A 160 9.90 12.11 -15.79
N ALA A 161 9.45 10.89 -16.14
CA ALA A 161 9.94 10.12 -17.27
C ALA A 161 9.48 10.67 -18.64
N GLY A 162 8.68 11.74 -18.65
CA GLY A 162 8.22 12.43 -19.83
C GLY A 162 6.86 11.96 -20.37
N ALA A 163 6.14 11.12 -19.66
CA ALA A 163 4.79 10.72 -20.03
C ALA A 163 3.75 11.83 -19.76
N ASN A 164 2.72 11.92 -20.61
CA ASN A 164 1.53 12.72 -20.36
C ASN A 164 0.56 11.90 -19.51
N VAL A 165 0.64 12.06 -18.18
CA VAL A 165 -0.13 11.26 -17.22
C VAL A 165 -1.47 11.91 -16.93
N SER A 166 -2.54 11.11 -16.88
CA SER A 166 -3.83 11.47 -16.30
C SER A 166 -4.26 10.41 -15.29
N VAL A 167 -5.03 10.79 -14.27
CA VAL A 167 -5.42 9.91 -13.18
C VAL A 167 -6.94 9.94 -12.98
N PHE A 168 -7.53 8.76 -12.80
CA PHE A 168 -8.90 8.58 -12.37
C PHE A 168 -8.93 7.84 -11.01
N GLY A 169 -9.91 8.14 -10.17
CA GLY A 169 -10.18 7.44 -8.93
C GLY A 169 -11.68 7.37 -8.63
N TRP A 170 -12.15 6.20 -8.19
CA TRP A 170 -13.52 6.04 -7.68
C TRP A 170 -13.67 6.82 -6.36
N ALA A 171 -14.89 7.29 -6.04
CA ALA A 171 -15.13 8.12 -4.87
C ALA A 171 -14.64 7.46 -3.56
N SER A 172 -14.97 6.18 -3.37
CA SER A 172 -14.58 5.40 -2.19
C SER A 172 -13.08 5.12 -2.09
N GLU A 173 -12.33 5.31 -3.18
CA GLU A 173 -10.90 5.01 -3.32
C GLU A 173 -10.05 6.28 -3.47
N THR A 174 -10.69 7.45 -3.38
CA THR A 174 -10.04 8.74 -3.58
C THR A 174 -9.68 9.41 -2.27
N ARG A 175 -8.39 9.70 -2.09
CA ARG A 175 -7.92 10.62 -1.08
C ARG A 175 -7.78 12.02 -1.69
N GLU A 176 -8.63 12.95 -1.26
CA GLU A 176 -8.66 14.32 -1.81
C GLU A 176 -7.34 15.07 -1.65
N ASP A 177 -6.65 14.83 -0.54
CA ASP A 177 -5.36 15.41 -0.27
C ASP A 177 -4.29 14.96 -1.29
N VAL A 178 -4.35 13.72 -1.74
CA VAL A 178 -3.48 13.15 -2.77
C VAL A 178 -3.89 13.66 -4.16
N ALA A 179 -5.21 13.71 -4.44
CA ALA A 179 -5.75 14.27 -5.67
C ALA A 179 -5.33 15.73 -5.87
N ALA A 180 -5.45 16.54 -4.81
CA ALA A 180 -5.03 17.95 -4.83
C ALA A 180 -3.54 18.08 -5.17
N ARG A 181 -2.68 17.28 -4.52
CA ARG A 181 -1.23 17.32 -4.79
C ARG A 181 -0.87 16.97 -6.22
N LEU A 182 -1.58 16.02 -6.86
CA LEU A 182 -1.37 15.71 -8.27
C LEU A 182 -1.85 16.85 -9.18
N ARG A 183 -2.99 17.47 -8.88
CA ARG A 183 -3.48 18.66 -9.60
C ARG A 183 -2.48 19.82 -9.51
N ASP A 184 -1.90 20.06 -8.33
CA ASP A 184 -0.87 21.08 -8.10
C ASP A 184 0.42 20.79 -8.89
N ALA A 185 0.71 19.51 -9.17
CA ALA A 185 1.81 19.09 -10.06
C ALA A 185 1.46 19.19 -11.55
N GLY A 186 0.26 19.66 -11.91
CA GLY A 186 -0.18 19.79 -13.29
C GLY A 186 -0.69 18.50 -13.93
N ILE A 187 -0.91 17.45 -13.14
CA ILE A 187 -1.47 16.17 -13.63
C ILE A 187 -3.01 16.28 -13.61
N PRO A 188 -3.71 16.05 -14.74
CA PRO A 188 -5.17 15.97 -14.76
C PRO A 188 -5.68 14.84 -13.87
N VAL A 189 -6.58 15.18 -12.91
CA VAL A 189 -7.18 14.23 -11.98
C VAL A 189 -8.70 14.28 -12.07
N PHE A 190 -9.29 13.15 -12.42
CA PHE A 190 -10.72 12.92 -12.56
C PHE A 190 -11.22 12.08 -11.36
N ALA A 191 -11.29 12.70 -10.21
CA ALA A 191 -11.67 12.05 -8.98
C ALA A 191 -12.30 13.07 -8.01
N ASP A 192 -13.31 12.61 -7.27
CA ASP A 192 -14.02 13.35 -6.23
C ASP A 192 -14.55 12.35 -5.22
N SER A 193 -14.06 12.40 -3.98
CA SER A 193 -14.45 11.46 -2.91
C SER A 193 -15.91 11.64 -2.45
N ALA A 194 -16.54 12.75 -2.81
CA ALA A 194 -17.94 13.04 -2.52
C ALA A 194 -18.86 12.83 -3.73
N ALA A 195 -18.34 12.33 -4.86
CA ALA A 195 -19.12 12.13 -6.07
C ALA A 195 -20.27 11.14 -5.86
N SER A 196 -21.44 11.44 -6.44
CA SER A 196 -22.50 10.45 -6.61
C SER A 196 -22.08 9.38 -7.62
N ARG A 197 -22.76 8.25 -7.60
CA ARG A 197 -22.47 7.17 -8.57
C ARG A 197 -22.59 7.62 -10.02
N GLU A 198 -23.55 8.49 -10.34
CA GLU A 198 -23.71 9.06 -11.67
C GLU A 198 -22.52 9.93 -12.03
N ARG A 199 -22.06 10.78 -11.08
CA ARG A 199 -20.90 11.66 -11.29
C ARG A 199 -19.60 10.88 -11.44
N GLU A 200 -19.42 9.76 -10.74
CA GLU A 200 -18.26 8.86 -10.93
C GLU A 200 -18.18 8.36 -12.38
N TRP A 201 -19.30 7.91 -12.97
CA TRP A 201 -19.33 7.48 -14.36
C TRP A 201 -19.13 8.61 -15.37
N GLU A 202 -19.55 9.83 -15.04
CA GLU A 202 -19.21 11.01 -15.85
C GLU A 202 -17.70 11.28 -15.81
N LEU A 203 -17.09 11.31 -14.62
CA LEU A 203 -15.64 11.47 -14.45
C LEU A 203 -14.87 10.37 -15.18
N ALA A 204 -15.35 9.13 -15.17
CA ALA A 204 -14.76 8.02 -15.90
C ALA A 204 -14.74 8.28 -17.42
N ARG A 205 -15.85 8.80 -17.98
CA ARG A 205 -15.93 9.18 -19.41
C ARG A 205 -15.05 10.38 -19.72
N GLU A 206 -15.04 11.40 -18.85
CA GLU A 206 -14.16 12.57 -18.99
C GLU A 206 -12.68 12.15 -19.00
N PHE A 207 -12.28 11.24 -18.10
CA PHE A 207 -10.95 10.66 -18.08
C PHE A 207 -10.62 9.89 -19.36
N LEU A 208 -11.50 8.99 -19.81
CA LEU A 208 -11.29 8.23 -21.04
C LEU A 208 -11.26 9.13 -22.29
N SER A 209 -11.98 10.28 -22.26
CA SER A 209 -11.95 11.26 -23.36
C SER A 209 -10.58 11.91 -23.56
N GLN A 210 -9.65 11.78 -22.61
CA GLN A 210 -8.24 12.17 -22.76
C GLN A 210 -7.50 11.30 -23.77
N ARG A 211 -8.08 10.14 -24.17
CA ARG A 211 -7.56 9.23 -25.20
C ARG A 211 -6.13 8.78 -24.93
N SER A 212 -5.89 8.26 -23.71
CA SER A 212 -4.61 7.70 -23.37
C SER A 212 -4.21 6.55 -24.29
N GLU A 213 -2.92 6.46 -24.63
CA GLU A 213 -2.36 5.35 -25.41
C GLU A 213 -2.19 4.08 -24.56
N PHE A 214 -1.92 4.25 -23.28
CA PHE A 214 -1.79 3.15 -22.32
C PHE A 214 -2.70 3.40 -21.11
N LEU A 215 -3.35 2.34 -20.64
CA LEU A 215 -4.25 2.38 -19.49
C LEU A 215 -3.83 1.34 -18.45
N LEU A 216 -3.54 1.78 -17.24
CA LEU A 216 -3.39 0.90 -16.07
C LEU A 216 -4.71 0.97 -15.28
N ASP A 217 -5.37 -0.17 -15.12
CA ASP A 217 -6.72 -0.23 -14.55
C ASP A 217 -6.79 -1.21 -13.38
N ASP A 218 -7.61 -0.87 -12.40
CA ASP A 218 -7.97 -1.70 -11.26
C ASP A 218 -9.46 -2.07 -11.36
N GLY A 219 -9.74 -3.38 -11.45
CA GLY A 219 -11.10 -3.91 -11.56
C GLY A 219 -11.65 -3.98 -12.98
N SER A 220 -10.87 -3.62 -14.00
CA SER A 220 -11.20 -3.62 -15.45
C SER A 220 -12.41 -2.78 -15.82
N HIS A 221 -12.84 -1.86 -14.97
CA HIS A 221 -14.01 -1.04 -15.22
C HIS A 221 -13.78 -0.09 -16.40
N LEU A 222 -12.63 0.57 -16.45
CA LEU A 222 -12.29 1.54 -17.49
C LEU A 222 -11.87 0.83 -18.79
N ILE A 223 -11.19 -0.31 -18.71
CA ILE A 223 -10.91 -1.15 -19.88
C ILE A 223 -12.21 -1.54 -20.58
N ARG A 224 -13.20 -2.04 -19.83
CA ARG A 224 -14.50 -2.43 -20.42
C ARG A 224 -15.31 -1.24 -20.93
N LEU A 225 -15.30 -0.13 -20.19
CA LEU A 225 -15.98 1.10 -20.60
C LEU A 225 -15.38 1.68 -21.89
N ALA A 226 -14.06 1.59 -22.06
CA ALA A 226 -13.37 2.03 -23.29
C ALA A 226 -13.81 1.25 -24.54
N HIS A 227 -14.31 0.02 -24.38
CA HIS A 227 -14.85 -0.79 -25.47
C HIS A 227 -16.31 -0.45 -25.83
N ASP A 228 -16.99 0.32 -25.00
CA ASP A 228 -18.31 0.88 -25.32
C ASP A 228 -18.13 2.14 -26.20
N THR A 229 -18.14 1.92 -27.51
CA THR A 229 -17.91 2.99 -28.51
C THR A 229 -19.01 4.03 -28.57
N ASP A 230 -20.20 3.73 -28.08
CA ASP A 230 -21.31 4.67 -27.98
C ASP A 230 -21.12 5.61 -26.79
N ALA A 231 -20.71 5.05 -25.66
CA ALA A 231 -20.40 5.81 -24.44
C ALA A 231 -19.06 6.55 -24.49
N CYS A 232 -18.05 5.98 -25.17
CA CYS A 232 -16.68 6.48 -25.23
C CYS A 232 -16.14 6.51 -26.69
N PRO A 233 -16.68 7.37 -27.59
CA PRO A 233 -16.28 7.35 -28.97
C PRO A 233 -14.83 7.71 -29.23
N GLY A 234 -14.14 6.91 -30.04
CA GLY A 234 -12.73 7.10 -30.42
C GLY A 234 -11.69 6.86 -29.32
N VAL A 235 -12.10 6.40 -28.14
CA VAL A 235 -11.16 6.04 -27.05
C VAL A 235 -10.39 4.80 -27.44
N LEU A 236 -11.08 3.78 -27.92
CA LEU A 236 -10.46 2.51 -28.29
C LEU A 236 -9.46 2.64 -29.43
N ASP A 237 -9.68 3.58 -30.35
CA ASP A 237 -8.77 3.84 -31.47
C ASP A 237 -7.42 4.43 -31.01
N ALA A 238 -7.40 5.10 -29.86
CA ALA A 238 -6.21 5.68 -29.29
C ALA A 238 -5.42 4.67 -28.42
N LEU A 239 -6.12 3.69 -27.81
CA LEU A 239 -5.51 2.72 -26.91
C LEU A 239 -4.60 1.73 -27.66
N VAL A 240 -3.32 1.76 -27.36
CA VAL A 240 -2.31 0.77 -27.81
C VAL A 240 -2.39 -0.49 -26.96
N GLY A 241 -2.71 -0.35 -25.67
CA GLY A 241 -2.86 -1.48 -24.76
C GLY A 241 -3.21 -1.03 -23.34
N ALA A 242 -3.57 -2.01 -22.53
CA ALA A 242 -3.88 -1.81 -21.12
C ALA A 242 -3.22 -2.86 -20.22
N ALA A 243 -3.20 -2.60 -18.91
CA ALA A 243 -2.82 -3.58 -17.90
C ALA A 243 -3.88 -3.61 -16.80
N GLU A 244 -4.25 -4.83 -16.37
CA GLU A 244 -5.18 -5.07 -15.28
C GLU A 244 -4.44 -5.61 -14.05
N GLU A 245 -4.64 -4.94 -12.90
CA GLU A 245 -3.88 -5.28 -11.70
C GLU A 245 -4.55 -6.29 -10.77
N THR A 246 -5.87 -6.53 -10.90
CA THR A 246 -6.61 -7.32 -9.92
C THR A 246 -7.13 -8.65 -10.45
N THR A 247 -7.20 -9.65 -9.56
CA THR A 247 -7.83 -10.95 -9.88
C THR A 247 -9.31 -10.79 -10.23
N SER A 248 -10.01 -9.88 -9.53
CA SER A 248 -11.42 -9.58 -9.78
C SER A 248 -11.65 -8.94 -11.14
N GLY A 249 -10.74 -8.08 -11.58
CA GLY A 249 -10.78 -7.43 -12.89
C GLY A 249 -10.44 -8.37 -14.05
N LEU A 250 -9.51 -9.31 -13.83
CA LEU A 250 -9.18 -10.30 -14.87
C LEU A 250 -10.32 -11.29 -15.17
N ARG A 251 -11.16 -11.61 -14.17
CA ARG A 251 -12.26 -12.57 -14.37
C ARG A 251 -13.22 -12.17 -15.50
N PRO A 252 -13.80 -10.95 -15.50
CA PRO A 252 -14.67 -10.53 -16.59
C PRO A 252 -13.94 -10.40 -17.93
N LEU A 253 -12.65 -10.05 -17.94
CA LEU A 253 -11.89 -9.88 -19.18
C LEU A 253 -11.63 -11.21 -19.91
N ARG A 254 -11.64 -12.35 -19.21
CA ARG A 254 -11.43 -13.68 -19.84
C ARG A 254 -12.51 -14.07 -20.88
N SER A 255 -13.73 -13.55 -20.72
CA SER A 255 -14.85 -13.79 -21.65
C SER A 255 -15.28 -12.52 -22.39
N PHE A 256 -14.57 -11.43 -22.21
CA PHE A 256 -14.85 -10.14 -22.85
C PHE A 256 -14.21 -10.11 -24.25
N ASP A 257 -14.89 -9.48 -25.21
CA ASP A 257 -14.37 -9.28 -26.57
C ASP A 257 -13.36 -8.13 -26.57
N LEU A 258 -12.10 -8.45 -26.21
CA LEU A 258 -11.01 -7.49 -26.15
C LEU A 258 -10.52 -7.17 -27.57
N ARG A 259 -10.56 -5.89 -27.92
CA ARG A 259 -10.07 -5.36 -29.21
C ARG A 259 -8.69 -4.71 -29.12
N ILE A 260 -8.09 -4.71 -27.91
CA ILE A 260 -6.71 -4.26 -27.64
C ILE A 260 -5.98 -5.30 -26.79
N PRO A 261 -4.65 -5.34 -26.82
CA PRO A 261 -3.87 -6.14 -25.88
C PRO A 261 -4.10 -5.69 -24.43
N VAL A 262 -4.37 -6.63 -23.53
CA VAL A 262 -4.45 -6.36 -22.09
C VAL A 262 -3.49 -7.26 -21.35
N MET A 263 -2.54 -6.66 -20.63
CA MET A 263 -1.58 -7.38 -19.80
C MET A 263 -2.21 -7.74 -18.45
N ALA A 264 -2.14 -8.99 -18.05
CA ALA A 264 -2.52 -9.44 -16.71
C ALA A 264 -1.39 -9.14 -15.72
N SER A 265 -1.23 -7.88 -15.31
CA SER A 265 -0.19 -7.51 -14.33
C SER A 265 -0.45 -8.12 -12.95
N ASN A 266 -1.73 -8.42 -12.63
CA ASN A 266 -2.09 -9.22 -11.46
C ASN A 266 -1.31 -10.54 -11.39
N ASP A 267 -1.05 -11.21 -12.52
CA ASP A 267 -0.45 -12.54 -12.56
C ASP A 267 1.09 -12.50 -12.38
N ALA A 268 1.68 -11.32 -12.22
CA ALA A 268 3.07 -11.20 -11.80
C ALA A 268 3.27 -11.91 -10.45
N ARG A 269 4.29 -12.77 -10.35
CA ARG A 269 4.56 -13.57 -9.14
C ARG A 269 4.76 -12.71 -7.90
N SER A 270 5.43 -11.55 -8.05
CA SER A 270 5.61 -10.58 -6.97
C SER A 270 4.29 -9.96 -6.51
N LYS A 271 3.29 -9.83 -7.39
CA LYS A 271 1.96 -9.33 -7.06
C LYS A 271 1.10 -10.43 -6.42
N THR A 272 0.80 -11.49 -7.14
CA THR A 272 -0.17 -12.50 -6.69
C THR A 272 0.34 -13.34 -5.53
N LEU A 273 1.57 -13.87 -5.62
CA LEU A 273 2.09 -14.79 -4.59
C LEU A 273 2.66 -14.06 -3.38
N PHE A 274 2.96 -12.78 -3.48
CA PHE A 274 3.55 -12.01 -2.40
C PHE A 274 2.61 -10.92 -1.88
N ASP A 275 2.24 -9.95 -2.70
CA ASP A 275 1.43 -8.82 -2.23
C ASP A 275 0.02 -9.23 -1.81
N ASN A 276 -0.69 -10.03 -2.59
CA ASN A 276 -2.02 -10.51 -2.21
C ASN A 276 -2.01 -11.28 -0.88
N ALA A 277 -1.01 -12.14 -0.66
CA ALA A 277 -0.93 -12.96 0.56
C ALA A 277 -0.41 -12.17 1.77
N TYR A 278 0.61 -11.34 1.59
CA TYR A 278 1.29 -10.65 2.70
C TYR A 278 0.83 -9.19 2.83
N GLY A 279 0.82 -8.41 1.75
CA GLY A 279 0.42 -7.02 1.77
C GLY A 279 -1.05 -6.85 2.10
N THR A 280 -1.92 -7.45 1.31
CA THR A 280 -3.38 -7.38 1.53
C THR A 280 -3.78 -8.07 2.82
N GLY A 281 -3.20 -9.23 3.14
CA GLY A 281 -3.47 -9.91 4.40
C GLY A 281 -3.10 -9.07 5.63
N GLN A 282 -1.95 -8.37 5.60
CA GLN A 282 -1.53 -7.45 6.65
C GLN A 282 -2.48 -6.25 6.74
N SER A 283 -2.77 -5.59 5.62
CA SER A 283 -3.59 -4.37 5.60
C SER A 283 -5.03 -4.65 6.02
N CYS A 284 -5.61 -5.80 5.65
CA CYS A 284 -6.92 -6.21 6.14
C CYS A 284 -6.95 -6.26 7.67
N TRP A 285 -5.95 -6.89 8.31
CA TRP A 285 -5.91 -6.97 9.76
C TRP A 285 -5.65 -5.63 10.44
N THR A 286 -4.76 -4.80 9.91
CA THR A 286 -4.54 -3.46 10.47
C THR A 286 -5.80 -2.62 10.39
N THR A 287 -6.53 -2.66 9.27
CA THR A 287 -7.80 -1.94 9.10
C THR A 287 -8.90 -2.48 10.02
N ILE A 288 -9.05 -3.81 10.14
CA ILE A 288 -10.01 -4.42 11.07
C ILE A 288 -9.74 -3.95 12.50
N LEU A 289 -8.48 -3.99 12.93
CA LEU A 289 -8.08 -3.53 14.25
C LEU A 289 -8.35 -2.04 14.46
N ASP A 290 -8.17 -1.21 13.44
CA ASP A 290 -8.46 0.22 13.51
C ASP A 290 -9.96 0.51 13.63
N LEU A 291 -10.81 -0.34 13.04
CA LEU A 291 -12.26 -0.23 13.15
C LEU A 291 -12.80 -0.70 14.51
N ILE A 292 -12.32 -1.83 15.04
CA ILE A 292 -12.80 -2.39 16.31
C ILE A 292 -12.17 -1.74 17.54
N ASP A 293 -10.98 -1.14 17.37
CA ASP A 293 -10.23 -0.46 18.42
C ASP A 293 -9.57 0.84 17.91
N PRO A 294 -10.38 1.85 17.55
CA PRO A 294 -9.87 3.07 16.93
C PRO A 294 -8.93 3.88 17.83
N ARG A 295 -9.00 3.69 19.15
CA ARG A 295 -8.11 4.36 20.12
C ARG A 295 -6.80 3.62 20.35
N GLY A 296 -6.66 2.38 19.87
CA GLY A 296 -5.45 1.58 20.09
C GLY A 296 -5.20 1.22 21.55
N VAL A 297 -6.28 1.05 22.33
CA VAL A 297 -6.19 0.78 23.79
C VAL A 297 -6.22 -0.70 24.12
N GLY A 298 -6.40 -1.57 23.12
CA GLY A 298 -6.19 -3.00 23.28
C GLY A 298 -7.42 -3.88 23.11
N ALA A 299 -8.00 -3.96 21.90
CA ALA A 299 -8.84 -5.11 21.57
C ALA A 299 -7.92 -6.31 21.24
N PRO A 300 -7.80 -7.32 22.12
CA PRO A 300 -6.98 -8.48 21.83
C PRO A 300 -7.62 -9.32 20.72
N VAL A 301 -6.87 -9.63 19.67
CA VAL A 301 -7.30 -10.60 18.66
C VAL A 301 -7.17 -12.03 19.22
N ALA A 302 -6.29 -12.23 20.16
CA ALA A 302 -6.08 -13.53 20.79
C ALA A 302 -7.39 -14.06 21.41
N GLY A 303 -7.77 -15.28 20.99
CA GLY A 303 -8.98 -15.95 21.44
C GLY A 303 -10.27 -15.55 20.69
N MET A 304 -10.26 -14.54 19.83
CA MET A 304 -11.40 -14.22 18.96
C MET A 304 -11.69 -15.37 17.99
N SER A 305 -12.97 -15.61 17.72
CA SER A 305 -13.38 -16.51 16.64
C SER A 305 -13.55 -15.69 15.36
N VAL A 306 -12.82 -16.07 14.31
CA VAL A 306 -12.78 -15.38 13.03
C VAL A 306 -13.13 -16.35 11.92
N VAL A 307 -14.02 -15.98 11.03
CA VAL A 307 -14.34 -16.72 9.82
C VAL A 307 -13.78 -16.00 8.61
N VAL A 308 -12.96 -16.68 7.82
CA VAL A 308 -12.45 -16.21 6.54
C VAL A 308 -13.24 -16.93 5.44
N ILE A 309 -13.96 -16.16 4.62
CA ILE A 309 -14.72 -16.68 3.48
C ILE A 309 -13.90 -16.51 2.22
N GLY A 310 -13.55 -17.61 1.57
CA GLY A 310 -12.62 -17.69 0.46
C GLY A 310 -11.18 -17.97 0.91
N TYR A 311 -10.46 -18.85 0.20
CA TYR A 311 -9.10 -19.26 0.54
C TYR A 311 -8.11 -19.13 -0.62
N GLY A 312 -8.35 -18.15 -1.50
CA GLY A 312 -7.36 -17.68 -2.46
C GLY A 312 -6.18 -16.98 -1.76
N ASP A 313 -5.28 -16.33 -2.50
CA ASP A 313 -4.05 -15.74 -1.93
C ASP A 313 -4.34 -14.74 -0.81
N VAL A 314 -5.33 -13.87 -0.99
CA VAL A 314 -5.78 -12.91 0.05
C VAL A 314 -6.34 -13.64 1.27
N GLY A 315 -7.26 -14.60 1.08
CA GLY A 315 -7.86 -15.36 2.17
C GLY A 315 -6.83 -16.14 2.99
N ARG A 316 -5.82 -16.74 2.33
CA ARG A 316 -4.68 -17.38 2.99
C ARG A 316 -3.89 -16.40 3.85
N GLY A 317 -3.63 -15.19 3.32
CA GLY A 317 -2.97 -14.12 4.06
C GLY A 317 -3.76 -13.70 5.30
N CYS A 318 -5.05 -13.44 5.15
CA CYS A 318 -5.94 -13.08 6.25
C CYS A 318 -5.99 -14.17 7.33
N ALA A 319 -6.15 -15.44 6.93
CA ALA A 319 -6.17 -16.57 7.85
C ALA A 319 -4.84 -16.71 8.62
N ARG A 320 -3.71 -16.59 7.91
CA ARG A 320 -2.36 -16.66 8.49
C ARG A 320 -2.14 -15.58 9.54
N PHE A 321 -2.43 -14.33 9.21
CA PHE A 321 -2.19 -13.21 10.12
C PHE A 321 -3.17 -13.20 11.28
N GLY A 322 -4.43 -13.60 11.07
CA GLY A 322 -5.37 -13.81 12.16
C GLY A 322 -4.88 -14.84 13.16
N ALA A 323 -4.40 -15.97 12.66
CA ALA A 323 -3.80 -17.02 13.52
C ALA A 323 -2.52 -16.53 14.24
N ALA A 324 -1.66 -15.75 13.54
CA ALA A 324 -0.47 -15.15 14.13
C ALA A 324 -0.79 -14.16 15.26
N LEU A 325 -1.92 -13.46 15.16
CA LEU A 325 -2.45 -12.58 16.22
C LEU A 325 -3.18 -13.37 17.35
N GLY A 326 -3.27 -14.70 17.25
CA GLY A 326 -3.87 -15.57 18.25
C GLY A 326 -5.38 -15.80 18.10
N ALA A 327 -5.99 -15.45 16.95
CA ALA A 327 -7.37 -15.76 16.66
C ALA A 327 -7.59 -17.27 16.42
N ARG A 328 -8.79 -17.75 16.73
CA ARG A 328 -9.30 -19.05 16.27
C ARG A 328 -9.92 -18.86 14.89
N VAL A 329 -9.17 -19.21 13.85
CA VAL A 329 -9.56 -18.98 12.47
C VAL A 329 -10.27 -20.20 11.90
N THR A 330 -11.46 -19.99 11.35
CA THR A 330 -12.19 -20.95 10.52
C THR A 330 -12.22 -20.45 9.08
N VAL A 331 -11.93 -21.33 8.14
CA VAL A 331 -11.97 -21.01 6.70
C VAL A 331 -13.17 -21.68 6.07
N VAL A 332 -13.88 -20.95 5.23
CA VAL A 332 -14.96 -21.44 4.37
C VAL A 332 -14.58 -21.13 2.93
N GLU A 333 -14.48 -22.20 2.09
CA GLU A 333 -14.14 -22.08 0.67
C GLU A 333 -15.41 -22.26 -0.19
#